data_01ab08a9fc782c3219b8736ca9fe6b0b
#
_entry.id   01ab08a9fc782c3219b8736ca9fe6b0b
#
_cell.length_a   1.000
_cell.length_b   1.000
_cell.length_c   1.000
_cell.angle_alpha   90.00
_cell.angle_beta   90.00
_cell.angle_gamma   90.00
#
_symmetry.space_group_name_H-M   'P 1'
#
loop_
_entity.id
_entity.type
_entity.pdbx_description
1 polymer ?
#
loop_
_entity_poly.entity_id
_entity_poly.type
_entity_poly.pdbx_seq_one_letter_code
_entity_poly.pdbx_strand_id
1 'polypeptide(L)'
;MLAEGSPRQPVFYQPGRPTSVRPTPQPGRDDTSKTKRKQPAGRDAAARAGQHRRHASRSSSRIPLLPAGAVAVLLVLCAGVAYLYFTTAPSGPQKVANINCDATEQVAHHYHAHLSILYNGNEVNVPANTGIVGSTCLYWMHTHDTTGVIHIEAPQSQANRAFTLGDFFAIWGQPLSRTQVATLKVTGDQKLLVYVDGTLQPDQDPSKIVLKSHTQVVLEFTPPTVDPPPTYPFPANL
;
A
#
# COMPACT_ATOMS: atom_id res chain seq x y z
N MET A 1 -4.23 64.22 19.66
CA MET A 1 -3.13 63.74 18.82
C MET A 1 -3.07 62.24 18.99
N LEU A 2 -3.69 61.48 18.08
CA LEU A 2 -3.72 60.03 18.07
C LEU A 2 -2.75 59.59 16.98
N ALA A 3 -1.71 58.83 17.36
CA ALA A 3 -0.73 58.29 16.43
C ALA A 3 -1.31 57.04 15.74
N GLU A 4 -1.51 57.12 14.43
CA GLU A 4 -1.88 56.01 13.57
C GLU A 4 -0.73 54.99 13.45
N GLY A 5 -0.98 53.77 13.89
CA GLY A 5 -0.08 52.64 13.71
C GLY A 5 -0.18 52.08 12.29
N SER A 6 0.90 52.17 11.54
CA SER A 6 1.05 51.61 10.19
C SER A 6 0.87 50.07 10.19
N PRO A 7 0.11 49.49 9.26
CA PRO A 7 -0.06 48.04 9.18
C PRO A 7 1.23 47.36 8.71
N ARG A 8 1.70 46.34 9.48
CA ARG A 8 2.86 45.51 9.10
C ARG A 8 2.45 44.58 7.94
N GLN A 9 3.22 44.61 6.86
CA GLN A 9 3.06 43.70 5.73
C GLN A 9 3.43 42.25 6.12
N PRO A 10 2.72 41.24 5.59
CA PRO A 10 3.05 39.84 5.84
C PRO A 10 4.35 39.47 5.13
N VAL A 11 5.27 38.84 5.88
CA VAL A 11 6.52 38.28 5.34
C VAL A 11 6.19 36.98 4.61
N PHE A 12 6.34 37.01 3.28
CA PHE A 12 6.25 35.80 2.47
C PHE A 12 7.47 34.92 2.70
N TYR A 13 7.27 33.74 3.28
CA TYR A 13 8.26 32.68 3.38
C TYR A 13 8.45 32.05 1.99
N GLN A 14 9.62 32.24 1.39
CA GLN A 14 10.01 31.54 0.17
C GLN A 14 10.62 30.17 0.54
N PRO A 15 10.09 29.06 0.02
CA PRO A 15 10.74 27.76 0.20
C PRO A 15 12.05 27.72 -0.57
N GLY A 16 13.14 27.34 0.12
CA GLY A 16 14.47 27.21 -0.42
C GLY A 16 14.52 26.19 -1.56
N ARG A 17 15.27 26.53 -2.63
CA ARG A 17 15.55 25.65 -3.76
C ARG A 17 16.24 24.37 -3.27
N PRO A 18 15.88 23.18 -3.79
CA PRO A 18 16.63 21.97 -3.51
C PRO A 18 18.03 22.06 -4.09
N THR A 19 19.04 21.87 -3.25
CA THR A 19 20.44 21.73 -3.64
C THR A 19 20.63 20.44 -4.43
N SER A 20 21.15 20.58 -5.65
CA SER A 20 21.48 19.47 -6.53
C SER A 20 22.59 18.62 -5.90
N VAL A 21 22.27 17.38 -5.56
CA VAL A 21 23.24 16.37 -5.15
C VAL A 21 23.89 15.81 -6.40
N ARG A 22 25.22 16.04 -6.52
CA ARG A 22 26.07 15.51 -7.57
C ARG A 22 26.19 13.98 -7.41
N PRO A 23 25.99 13.16 -8.46
CA PRO A 23 26.15 11.72 -8.36
C PRO A 23 27.62 11.33 -8.18
N THR A 24 27.89 10.43 -7.23
CA THR A 24 29.20 9.80 -7.00
C THR A 24 29.55 8.86 -8.15
N PRO A 25 30.83 8.80 -8.58
CA PRO A 25 31.30 7.91 -9.65
C PRO A 25 31.29 6.44 -9.17
N GLN A 26 30.79 5.56 -10.03
CA GLN A 26 30.94 4.11 -9.84
C GLN A 26 32.39 3.68 -10.12
N PRO A 27 32.95 2.71 -9.39
CA PRO A 27 34.25 2.14 -9.67
C PRO A 27 34.20 1.27 -10.93
N GLY A 28 35.21 1.47 -11.79
CA GLY A 28 35.35 0.86 -13.10
C GLY A 28 35.51 -0.67 -13.04
N ARG A 29 34.96 -1.30 -14.06
CA ARG A 29 35.26 -2.68 -14.43
C ARG A 29 36.64 -2.70 -15.09
N ASP A 30 37.59 -3.35 -14.46
CA ASP A 30 38.87 -3.68 -15.09
C ASP A 30 38.69 -4.83 -16.08
N ASP A 31 38.94 -4.48 -17.32
CA ASP A 31 39.07 -5.37 -18.47
C ASP A 31 40.57 -5.65 -18.64
N THR A 32 41.03 -6.82 -18.30
CA THR A 32 42.40 -7.29 -18.62
C THR A 32 42.31 -8.61 -19.34
N SER A 33 42.27 -8.52 -20.65
CA SER A 33 43.39 -8.75 -21.58
C SER A 33 44.09 -10.09 -21.50
N LYS A 34 43.82 -10.84 -22.58
CA LYS A 34 44.52 -12.00 -23.13
C LYS A 34 46.02 -11.96 -22.95
N THR A 35 46.59 -13.08 -22.49
CA THR A 35 47.96 -13.45 -22.86
C THR A 35 48.04 -14.92 -23.27
N LYS A 36 48.26 -15.11 -24.55
CA LYS A 36 48.73 -16.36 -25.17
C LYS A 36 50.13 -16.66 -24.67
N ARG A 37 50.41 -17.88 -24.23
CA ARG A 37 51.77 -18.38 -24.19
C ARG A 37 51.85 -19.82 -24.70
N LYS A 38 52.78 -19.95 -25.62
CA LYS A 38 53.18 -21.13 -26.44
C LYS A 38 53.61 -22.34 -25.58
N GLN A 39 53.31 -23.52 -26.16
CA GLN A 39 53.99 -24.77 -25.89
C GLN A 39 55.47 -24.72 -26.25
N PRO A 40 56.27 -25.58 -25.64
CA PRO A 40 57.08 -26.48 -26.49
C PRO A 40 56.97 -27.97 -26.13
N ALA A 41 57.18 -28.74 -27.18
CA ALA A 41 57.23 -30.18 -27.21
C ALA A 41 58.52 -30.78 -26.60
N GLY A 42 58.41 -31.96 -26.10
CA GLY A 42 59.55 -32.77 -25.62
C GLY A 42 59.08 -34.16 -25.21
N ARG A 43 59.35 -35.01 -25.86
CA ARG A 43 59.59 -36.40 -26.25
C ARG A 43 59.92 -37.34 -25.06
N ASP A 44 59.33 -38.54 -25.17
CA ASP A 44 59.83 -39.87 -24.89
C ASP A 44 60.14 -40.31 -23.44
N ALA A 45 59.33 -41.26 -22.96
CA ALA A 45 59.91 -42.57 -22.53
C ALA A 45 58.80 -43.52 -22.08
N ALA A 46 58.85 -44.69 -22.66
CA ALA A 46 58.06 -45.85 -22.33
C ALA A 46 58.48 -46.47 -21.00
N ALA A 47 57.52 -46.96 -20.19
CA ALA A 47 57.68 -48.21 -19.39
C ALA A 47 56.36 -48.67 -18.77
N ARG A 48 55.81 -49.71 -19.24
CA ARG A 48 55.27 -50.94 -18.65
C ARG A 48 54.47 -50.86 -17.32
N ALA A 49 53.26 -51.46 -17.48
CA ALA A 49 52.72 -52.53 -16.62
C ALA A 49 51.97 -52.09 -15.35
N GLY A 50 50.69 -52.50 -15.37
CA GLY A 50 49.88 -52.54 -14.15
C GLY A 50 48.38 -52.49 -14.44
N GLN A 51 47.86 -53.62 -15.00
CA GLN A 51 46.41 -53.82 -15.09
C GLN A 51 45.85 -54.03 -13.69
N HIS A 52 45.32 -52.97 -13.10
CA HIS A 52 44.30 -53.09 -12.07
C HIS A 52 42.95 -52.70 -12.66
N ARG A 53 42.21 -53.70 -13.10
CA ARG A 53 40.77 -53.60 -13.37
C ARG A 53 40.08 -53.27 -12.06
N ARG A 54 39.83 -51.98 -11.82
CA ARG A 54 38.87 -51.57 -10.83
C ARG A 54 37.49 -51.73 -11.48
N HIS A 55 36.77 -52.77 -11.07
CA HIS A 55 35.37 -52.90 -11.33
C HIS A 55 34.67 -51.68 -10.66
N ALA A 56 34.38 -50.67 -11.47
CA ALA A 56 33.46 -49.63 -11.06
C ALA A 56 32.06 -50.28 -11.04
N SER A 57 31.65 -50.66 -9.83
CA SER A 57 30.27 -51.01 -9.58
C SER A 57 29.40 -49.76 -9.89
N ARG A 58 28.81 -49.73 -11.09
CA ARG A 58 27.76 -48.78 -11.37
C ARG A 58 26.57 -49.19 -10.52
N SER A 59 26.41 -48.55 -9.37
CA SER A 59 25.16 -48.49 -8.64
C SER A 59 24.15 -47.76 -9.55
N SER A 60 23.43 -48.52 -10.33
CA SER A 60 22.23 -47.99 -11.00
C SER A 60 21.17 -47.76 -9.93
N SER A 61 21.07 -46.53 -9.41
CA SER A 61 19.90 -46.10 -8.68
C SER A 61 18.68 -46.24 -9.60
N ARG A 62 17.99 -47.35 -9.49
CA ARG A 62 16.71 -47.55 -10.15
C ARG A 62 15.74 -46.59 -9.49
N ILE A 63 15.52 -45.42 -10.13
CA ILE A 63 14.39 -44.59 -9.81
C ILE A 63 13.16 -45.48 -10.08
N PRO A 64 12.29 -45.73 -9.07
CA PRO A 64 11.11 -46.54 -9.31
C PRO A 64 10.24 -45.80 -10.35
N LEU A 65 10.18 -46.34 -11.56
CA LEU A 65 9.26 -45.84 -12.57
C LEU A 65 7.86 -46.12 -12.03
N LEU A 66 7.15 -45.06 -11.65
CA LEU A 66 5.73 -45.13 -11.34
C LEU A 66 5.02 -45.76 -12.57
N PRO A 67 4.10 -46.71 -12.36
CA PRO A 67 3.36 -47.32 -13.46
C PRO A 67 2.66 -46.19 -14.24
N ALA A 68 2.72 -46.23 -15.56
CA ALA A 68 2.19 -45.19 -16.44
C ALA A 68 0.74 -44.80 -16.10
N GLY A 69 -0.06 -45.72 -15.60
CA GLY A 69 -1.40 -45.47 -15.09
C GLY A 69 -1.45 -44.53 -13.87
N ALA A 70 -0.52 -44.65 -12.93
CA ALA A 70 -0.47 -43.79 -11.77
C ALA A 70 -0.11 -42.34 -12.13
N VAL A 71 0.80 -42.16 -13.12
CA VAL A 71 1.15 -40.84 -13.66
C VAL A 71 -0.06 -40.22 -14.37
N ALA A 72 -0.79 -40.99 -15.18
CA ALA A 72 -1.98 -40.48 -15.87
C ALA A 72 -3.07 -40.05 -14.88
N VAL A 73 -3.33 -40.82 -13.82
CA VAL A 73 -4.29 -40.45 -12.76
C VAL A 73 -3.85 -39.18 -12.04
N LEU A 74 -2.56 -39.03 -11.70
CA LEU A 74 -2.05 -37.84 -11.07
C LEU A 74 -2.21 -36.59 -11.95
N LEU A 75 -1.93 -36.71 -13.24
CA LEU A 75 -2.12 -35.60 -14.18
C LEU A 75 -3.58 -35.17 -14.31
N VAL A 76 -4.52 -36.14 -14.36
CA VAL A 76 -5.96 -35.85 -14.40
C VAL A 76 -6.40 -35.16 -13.10
N LEU A 77 -5.93 -35.62 -11.94
CA LEU A 77 -6.22 -34.97 -10.66
C LEU A 77 -5.64 -33.55 -10.59
N CYS A 78 -4.38 -33.35 -11.00
CA CYS A 78 -3.77 -32.03 -11.04
C CYS A 78 -4.51 -31.11 -12.01
N ALA A 79 -4.91 -31.59 -13.18
CA ALA A 79 -5.69 -30.81 -14.15
C ALA A 79 -7.08 -30.48 -13.60
N GLY A 80 -7.73 -31.40 -12.90
CA GLY A 80 -9.02 -31.17 -12.24
C GLY A 80 -8.93 -30.14 -11.12
N VAL A 81 -7.91 -30.23 -10.27
CA VAL A 81 -7.64 -29.23 -9.21
C VAL A 81 -7.33 -27.86 -9.80
N ALA A 82 -6.47 -27.82 -10.83
CA ALA A 82 -6.16 -26.58 -11.52
C ALA A 82 -7.41 -25.94 -12.16
N TYR A 83 -8.23 -26.76 -12.85
CA TYR A 83 -9.50 -26.32 -13.43
C TYR A 83 -10.43 -25.73 -12.37
N LEU A 84 -10.64 -26.43 -11.25
CA LEU A 84 -11.44 -25.92 -10.14
C LEU A 84 -10.85 -24.64 -9.56
N TYR A 85 -9.54 -24.56 -9.37
CA TYR A 85 -8.89 -23.37 -8.87
C TYR A 85 -9.12 -22.16 -9.79
N PHE A 86 -8.90 -22.31 -11.11
CA PHE A 86 -9.10 -21.23 -12.07
C PHE A 86 -10.57 -20.85 -12.29
N THR A 87 -11.49 -21.79 -12.16
CA THR A 87 -12.94 -21.50 -12.35
C THR A 87 -13.60 -20.96 -11.10
N THR A 88 -13.07 -21.26 -9.89
CA THR A 88 -13.63 -20.79 -8.61
C THR A 88 -12.89 -19.62 -8.02
N ALA A 89 -11.70 -19.28 -8.53
CA ALA A 89 -10.96 -18.09 -8.11
C ALA A 89 -11.81 -16.85 -8.39
N PRO A 90 -12.06 -15.96 -7.40
CA PRO A 90 -12.81 -14.74 -7.63
C PRO A 90 -12.07 -13.89 -8.66
N SER A 91 -12.73 -13.57 -9.77
CA SER A 91 -12.20 -12.71 -10.82
C SER A 91 -12.39 -11.26 -10.39
N GLY A 92 -11.30 -10.62 -9.94
CA GLY A 92 -11.27 -9.20 -9.60
C GLY A 92 -11.24 -8.92 -8.10
N PRO A 93 -11.08 -7.64 -7.72
CA PRO A 93 -11.08 -7.20 -6.33
C PRO A 93 -12.38 -7.52 -5.63
N GLN A 94 -12.27 -8.05 -4.40
CA GLN A 94 -13.43 -8.41 -3.57
C GLN A 94 -14.17 -7.14 -3.14
N LYS A 95 -15.50 -7.25 -2.97
CA LYS A 95 -16.26 -6.22 -2.28
C LYS A 95 -15.77 -6.05 -0.85
N VAL A 96 -15.60 -4.81 -0.43
CA VAL A 96 -15.26 -4.47 0.96
C VAL A 96 -16.41 -3.64 1.54
N ALA A 97 -16.89 -3.97 2.71
CA ALA A 97 -18.05 -3.29 3.34
C ALA A 97 -19.26 -3.14 2.39
N ASN A 98 -19.52 -4.09 1.52
CA ASN A 98 -20.51 -4.04 0.44
C ASN A 98 -20.29 -2.92 -0.60
N ILE A 99 -19.07 -2.40 -0.70
CA ILE A 99 -18.64 -1.43 -1.71
C ILE A 99 -17.89 -2.17 -2.80
N ASN A 100 -18.27 -1.92 -4.06
CA ASN A 100 -17.58 -2.48 -5.20
C ASN A 100 -16.27 -1.72 -5.47
N CYS A 101 -15.37 -2.39 -6.18
CA CYS A 101 -14.25 -1.77 -6.88
C CYS A 101 -14.61 -1.76 -8.36
N ASP A 102 -14.91 -0.59 -8.92
CA ASP A 102 -15.34 -0.44 -10.31
C ASP A 102 -14.17 0.01 -11.19
N ALA A 103 -14.20 -0.34 -12.48
CA ALA A 103 -13.13 0.01 -13.42
C ALA A 103 -13.03 1.52 -13.71
N THR A 104 -14.09 2.27 -13.41
CA THR A 104 -14.17 3.73 -13.60
C THR A 104 -14.87 4.38 -12.41
N GLU A 105 -14.58 5.66 -12.20
CA GLU A 105 -15.27 6.49 -11.22
C GLU A 105 -16.77 6.54 -11.50
N GLN A 106 -17.57 6.54 -10.42
CA GLN A 106 -19.02 6.63 -10.47
C GLN A 106 -19.43 8.06 -10.15
N VAL A 107 -19.96 8.78 -11.12
CA VAL A 107 -20.25 10.22 -10.99
C VAL A 107 -21.67 10.56 -10.56
N ALA A 108 -22.54 9.56 -10.38
CA ALA A 108 -23.94 9.80 -10.02
C ALA A 108 -24.11 10.33 -8.59
N HIS A 109 -23.26 9.91 -7.67
CA HIS A 109 -23.08 10.47 -6.34
C HIS A 109 -21.59 10.76 -6.16
N HIS A 110 -21.23 12.03 -6.30
CA HIS A 110 -19.88 12.51 -6.19
C HIS A 110 -19.83 13.64 -5.16
N TYR A 111 -19.17 13.39 -4.05
CA TYR A 111 -18.93 14.38 -3.01
C TYR A 111 -17.67 13.98 -2.20
N HIS A 112 -17.22 14.92 -1.37
CA HIS A 112 -15.96 14.79 -0.65
C HIS A 112 -16.20 14.97 0.85
N ALA A 113 -15.42 14.25 1.65
CA ALA A 113 -15.26 14.44 3.08
C ALA A 113 -13.78 14.57 3.40
N HIS A 114 -13.45 14.99 4.60
CA HIS A 114 -12.05 15.14 5.02
C HIS A 114 -11.78 14.43 6.33
N LEU A 115 -10.63 13.77 6.43
CA LEU A 115 -10.13 13.12 7.62
C LEU A 115 -8.77 13.69 8.01
N SER A 116 -8.68 14.31 9.19
CA SER A 116 -7.41 14.61 9.87
C SER A 116 -7.17 13.60 10.98
N ILE A 117 -5.95 13.09 11.07
CA ILE A 117 -5.49 12.25 12.17
C ILE A 117 -4.36 12.99 12.87
N LEU A 118 -4.51 13.26 14.17
CA LEU A 118 -3.49 13.94 14.97
C LEU A 118 -2.91 12.98 16.02
N TYR A 119 -1.59 12.85 16.00
CA TYR A 119 -0.86 12.08 16.98
C TYR A 119 0.26 12.92 17.61
N ASN A 120 0.27 13.05 18.92
CA ASN A 120 1.20 13.93 19.65
C ASN A 120 1.19 15.38 19.12
N GLY A 121 0.01 15.89 18.76
CA GLY A 121 -0.16 17.25 18.23
C GLY A 121 0.29 17.45 16.79
N ASN A 122 0.72 16.39 16.10
CA ASN A 122 1.15 16.45 14.69
C ASN A 122 0.19 15.69 13.79
N GLU A 123 0.01 16.19 12.58
CA GLU A 123 -0.81 15.53 11.58
C GLU A 123 -0.14 14.26 11.05
N VAL A 124 -0.92 13.20 10.93
CA VAL A 124 -0.53 11.91 10.33
C VAL A 124 -1.29 11.76 9.02
N ASN A 125 -0.56 11.71 7.92
CA ASN A 125 -1.15 11.66 6.60
C ASN A 125 -1.94 10.37 6.36
N VAL A 126 -3.12 10.51 5.75
CA VAL A 126 -3.81 9.41 5.08
C VAL A 126 -3.06 9.10 3.79
N PRO A 127 -2.72 7.83 3.51
CA PRO A 127 -1.97 7.53 2.29
C PRO A 127 -2.73 7.91 1.01
N ALA A 128 -2.00 8.40 0.02
CA ALA A 128 -2.52 8.57 -1.33
C ALA A 128 -2.93 7.21 -1.92
N ASN A 129 -3.89 7.24 -2.83
CA ASN A 129 -4.40 6.07 -3.56
C ASN A 129 -4.99 4.97 -2.64
N THR A 130 -5.40 5.31 -1.40
CA THR A 130 -6.20 4.41 -0.59
C THR A 130 -7.50 4.10 -1.31
N GLY A 131 -7.83 2.81 -1.49
CA GLY A 131 -9.01 2.38 -2.23
C GLY A 131 -8.85 2.35 -3.76
N ILE A 132 -7.66 2.63 -4.29
CA ILE A 132 -7.32 2.50 -5.71
C ILE A 132 -6.44 1.27 -5.91
N VAL A 133 -6.88 0.33 -6.76
CA VAL A 133 -6.19 -0.94 -6.99
C VAL A 133 -5.44 -0.88 -8.33
N GLY A 134 -4.26 -0.29 -8.32
CA GLY A 134 -3.43 -0.08 -9.50
C GLY A 134 -4.21 0.62 -10.63
N SER A 135 -4.17 0.05 -11.85
CA SER A 135 -4.98 0.50 -12.99
C SER A 135 -6.26 -0.33 -13.18
N THR A 136 -6.62 -1.17 -12.20
CA THR A 136 -7.69 -2.15 -12.37
C THR A 136 -9.04 -1.60 -11.97
N CYS A 137 -9.15 -0.96 -10.81
CA CYS A 137 -10.41 -0.42 -10.31
C CYS A 137 -10.22 0.54 -9.14
N LEU A 138 -11.28 1.29 -8.82
CA LEU A 138 -11.40 2.16 -7.67
C LEU A 138 -12.61 1.75 -6.84
N TYR A 139 -12.43 1.66 -5.53
CA TYR A 139 -13.57 1.59 -4.60
C TYR A 139 -14.32 2.92 -4.61
N TRP A 140 -15.62 2.90 -4.35
CA TRP A 140 -16.44 4.12 -4.30
C TRP A 140 -16.02 5.11 -3.21
N MET A 141 -15.15 4.70 -2.32
CA MET A 141 -14.48 5.56 -1.35
C MET A 141 -12.97 5.39 -1.52
N HIS A 142 -12.28 6.50 -1.83
CA HIS A 142 -10.84 6.46 -2.09
C HIS A 142 -10.20 7.83 -1.85
N THR A 143 -8.87 7.88 -1.87
CA THR A 143 -8.07 9.12 -1.84
C THR A 143 -7.17 9.18 -3.06
N HIS A 144 -6.91 10.38 -3.59
CA HIS A 144 -5.93 10.57 -4.66
C HIS A 144 -4.56 10.99 -4.12
N ASP A 145 -4.53 11.74 -3.04
CA ASP A 145 -3.33 12.29 -2.43
C ASP A 145 -3.30 12.09 -0.91
N THR A 146 -2.38 12.76 -0.23
CA THR A 146 -2.19 12.67 1.22
C THR A 146 -2.87 13.77 2.02
N THR A 147 -3.73 14.57 1.40
CA THR A 147 -4.42 15.68 2.06
C THR A 147 -5.50 15.23 3.05
N GLY A 148 -5.90 13.97 3.02
CA GLY A 148 -6.99 13.44 3.83
C GLY A 148 -8.37 13.61 3.20
N VAL A 149 -8.46 14.12 1.96
CA VAL A 149 -9.72 14.20 1.21
C VAL A 149 -10.12 12.78 0.80
N ILE A 150 -11.32 12.39 1.21
CA ILE A 150 -11.96 11.13 0.85
C ILE A 150 -13.00 11.45 -0.22
N HIS A 151 -12.80 10.90 -1.42
CA HIS A 151 -13.77 10.91 -2.49
C HIS A 151 -14.83 9.85 -2.22
N ILE A 152 -16.09 10.21 -2.36
CA ILE A 152 -17.24 9.30 -2.32
C ILE A 152 -17.92 9.37 -3.69
N GLU A 153 -17.72 8.34 -4.49
CA GLU A 153 -18.10 8.26 -5.88
C GLU A 153 -18.88 6.97 -6.12
N ALA A 154 -20.20 7.05 -6.06
CA ALA A 154 -21.07 5.88 -6.07
C ALA A 154 -22.11 5.93 -7.20
N PRO A 155 -22.57 4.75 -7.68
CA PRO A 155 -23.62 4.70 -8.70
C PRO A 155 -24.97 5.11 -8.13
N GLN A 156 -25.90 5.52 -9.01
CA GLN A 156 -27.25 5.95 -8.65
C GLN A 156 -28.01 4.94 -7.78
N SER A 157 -27.75 3.66 -7.95
CA SER A 157 -28.36 2.60 -7.13
C SER A 157 -27.98 2.67 -5.64
N GLN A 158 -26.96 3.46 -5.31
CA GLN A 158 -26.46 3.67 -3.93
C GLN A 158 -26.82 5.05 -3.36
N ALA A 159 -27.74 5.78 -4.01
CA ALA A 159 -28.16 7.13 -3.60
C ALA A 159 -28.57 7.25 -2.13
N ASN A 160 -29.21 6.21 -1.60
CA ASN A 160 -29.71 6.19 -0.23
C ASN A 160 -28.74 5.50 0.76
N ARG A 161 -27.55 5.12 0.30
CA ARG A 161 -26.55 4.50 1.18
C ARG A 161 -25.87 5.57 2.04
N ALA A 162 -25.80 5.31 3.35
CA ALA A 162 -24.92 6.05 4.24
C ALA A 162 -23.51 5.47 4.14
N PHE A 163 -22.56 6.23 3.61
CA PHE A 163 -21.14 5.90 3.61
C PHE A 163 -20.54 6.35 4.93
N THR A 164 -19.84 5.45 5.62
CA THR A 164 -19.27 5.74 6.94
C THR A 164 -17.75 5.79 6.92
N LEU A 165 -17.16 6.43 7.93
CA LEU A 165 -15.71 6.39 8.12
C LEU A 165 -15.20 4.96 8.30
N GLY A 166 -16.00 4.10 8.93
CA GLY A 166 -15.70 2.67 9.05
C GLY A 166 -15.61 1.94 7.71
N ASP A 167 -16.48 2.30 6.74
CA ASP A 167 -16.40 1.75 5.37
C ASP A 167 -15.07 2.12 4.71
N PHE A 168 -14.64 3.38 4.85
CA PHE A 168 -13.35 3.84 4.32
C PHE A 168 -12.16 3.10 4.96
N PHE A 169 -12.15 2.96 6.29
CA PHE A 169 -11.10 2.22 6.99
C PHE A 169 -11.09 0.72 6.63
N ALA A 170 -12.25 0.12 6.37
CA ALA A 170 -12.34 -1.25 5.88
C ALA A 170 -11.69 -1.39 4.48
N ILE A 171 -11.92 -0.43 3.57
CA ILE A 171 -11.28 -0.36 2.25
C ILE A 171 -9.76 -0.14 2.39
N TRP A 172 -9.34 0.71 3.31
CA TRP A 172 -7.93 0.93 3.63
C TRP A 172 -7.27 -0.32 4.24
N GLY A 173 -8.07 -1.27 4.74
CA GLY A 173 -7.57 -2.45 5.44
C GLY A 173 -6.99 -2.12 6.82
N GLN A 174 -7.42 -1.03 7.44
CA GLN A 174 -6.93 -0.56 8.72
C GLN A 174 -8.03 -0.59 9.79
N PRO A 175 -7.68 -0.91 11.05
CA PRO A 175 -8.64 -0.87 12.15
C PRO A 175 -9.03 0.57 12.51
N LEU A 176 -10.30 0.74 12.92
CA LEU A 176 -10.84 1.99 13.46
C LEU A 176 -11.71 1.71 14.68
N SER A 177 -11.35 2.29 15.80
CA SER A 177 -12.10 2.21 17.06
C SER A 177 -11.76 3.40 17.96
N ARG A 178 -12.41 3.49 19.13
CA ARG A 178 -12.06 4.49 20.17
C ARG A 178 -10.66 4.30 20.77
N THR A 179 -10.01 3.17 20.54
CA THR A 179 -8.69 2.84 21.09
C THR A 179 -7.61 2.63 20.05
N GLN A 180 -7.99 2.65 18.76
CA GLN A 180 -7.05 2.43 17.66
C GLN A 180 -7.51 3.11 16.37
N VAL A 181 -6.59 3.83 15.72
CA VAL A 181 -6.76 4.42 14.39
C VAL A 181 -5.60 3.95 13.53
N ALA A 182 -5.86 3.14 12.54
CA ALA A 182 -4.85 2.47 11.73
C ALA A 182 -3.80 1.77 12.63
N THR A 183 -2.51 2.09 12.46
CA THR A 183 -1.43 1.53 13.28
C THR A 183 -1.28 2.20 14.65
N LEU A 184 -1.93 3.35 14.87
CA LEU A 184 -1.85 4.13 16.10
C LEU A 184 -2.79 3.57 17.16
N LYS A 185 -2.29 3.36 18.36
CA LYS A 185 -3.08 2.88 19.50
C LYS A 185 -3.07 3.90 20.64
N VAL A 186 -4.18 4.00 21.32
CA VAL A 186 -4.24 4.73 22.59
C VAL A 186 -3.39 3.98 23.62
N THR A 187 -2.44 4.69 24.23
CA THR A 187 -1.50 4.11 25.21
C THR A 187 -1.39 5.01 26.45
N GLY A 188 -1.15 4.42 27.62
CA GLY A 188 -1.00 5.14 28.88
C GLY A 188 -2.22 6.03 29.20
N ASP A 189 -2.00 7.31 29.43
CA ASP A 189 -3.03 8.29 29.77
C ASP A 189 -3.68 8.95 28.54
N GLN A 190 -3.32 8.49 27.33
CA GLN A 190 -3.91 9.02 26.09
C GLN A 190 -5.40 8.71 26.00
N LYS A 191 -6.11 9.56 25.27
CA LYS A 191 -7.50 9.38 24.84
C LYS A 191 -7.60 9.70 23.37
N LEU A 192 -8.57 9.08 22.67
CA LEU A 192 -8.94 9.49 21.33
C LEU A 192 -10.13 10.47 21.44
N LEU A 193 -9.88 11.72 21.05
CA LEU A 193 -10.95 12.70 20.82
C LEU A 193 -11.43 12.56 19.38
N VAL A 194 -12.74 12.63 19.19
CA VAL A 194 -13.40 12.53 17.88
C VAL A 194 -14.17 13.82 17.66
N TYR A 195 -13.83 14.58 16.65
CA TYR A 195 -14.58 15.77 16.24
C TYR A 195 -15.25 15.51 14.88
N VAL A 196 -16.46 16.01 14.76
CA VAL A 196 -17.20 16.06 13.48
C VAL A 196 -17.61 17.51 13.27
N ASP A 197 -17.19 18.09 12.15
CA ASP A 197 -17.45 19.48 11.79
C ASP A 197 -17.09 20.46 12.92
N GLY A 198 -15.92 20.25 13.55
CA GLY A 198 -15.40 21.03 14.66
C GLY A 198 -16.05 20.76 16.01
N THR A 199 -17.07 19.91 16.09
CA THR A 199 -17.79 19.59 17.32
C THR A 199 -17.31 18.28 17.93
N LEU A 200 -16.88 18.31 19.20
CA LEU A 200 -16.46 17.12 19.95
C LEU A 200 -17.62 16.13 20.11
N GLN A 201 -17.35 14.88 19.81
CA GLN A 201 -18.27 13.75 19.90
C GLN A 201 -17.76 12.74 20.97
N PRO A 202 -18.01 12.93 22.25
CA PRO A 202 -17.32 12.21 23.31
C PRO A 202 -17.57 10.69 23.30
N ASP A 203 -18.78 10.27 22.93
CA ASP A 203 -19.21 8.87 22.95
C ASP A 203 -19.38 8.23 21.58
N GLN A 204 -19.08 8.99 20.50
CA GLN A 204 -19.24 8.52 19.14
C GLN A 204 -18.22 7.41 18.81
N ASP A 205 -18.70 6.26 18.35
CA ASP A 205 -17.86 5.28 17.68
C ASP A 205 -17.40 5.87 16.33
N PRO A 206 -16.10 6.11 16.11
CA PRO A 206 -15.62 6.74 14.90
C PRO A 206 -15.97 5.93 13.64
N SER A 207 -16.12 4.61 13.74
CA SER A 207 -16.50 3.78 12.60
C SER A 207 -17.95 4.01 12.12
N LYS A 208 -18.80 4.62 12.94
CA LYS A 208 -20.22 4.89 12.64
C LYS A 208 -20.47 6.31 12.15
N ILE A 209 -19.45 7.14 12.04
CA ILE A 209 -19.59 8.51 11.52
C ILE A 209 -19.99 8.42 10.05
N VAL A 210 -21.14 8.99 9.71
CA VAL A 210 -21.62 9.10 8.33
C VAL A 210 -20.91 10.27 7.66
N LEU A 211 -20.26 10.01 6.54
CA LEU A 211 -19.62 11.03 5.72
C LEU A 211 -20.64 11.60 4.75
N LYS A 212 -20.90 12.90 4.87
CA LYS A 212 -21.71 13.71 3.95
C LYS A 212 -20.81 14.66 3.18
N SER A 213 -21.35 15.36 2.21
CA SER A 213 -20.60 16.41 1.51
C SER A 213 -19.98 17.39 2.50
N HIS A 214 -18.67 17.55 2.41
CA HIS A 214 -17.81 18.41 3.22
C HIS A 214 -17.77 18.09 4.73
N THR A 215 -18.23 16.90 5.15
CA THR A 215 -18.03 16.44 6.52
C THR A 215 -16.53 16.40 6.83
N GLN A 216 -16.13 17.03 7.92
CA GLN A 216 -14.75 17.03 8.43
C GLN A 216 -14.67 16.22 9.71
N VAL A 217 -13.83 15.18 9.70
CA VAL A 217 -13.57 14.36 10.88
C VAL A 217 -12.15 14.60 11.34
N VAL A 218 -12.00 14.89 12.64
CA VAL A 218 -10.68 14.93 13.29
C VAL A 218 -10.62 13.83 14.34
N LEU A 219 -9.61 12.96 14.21
CA LEU A 219 -9.28 11.90 15.16
C LEU A 219 -7.98 12.29 15.87
N GLU A 220 -8.06 12.71 17.13
CA GLU A 220 -6.93 13.26 17.86
C GLU A 220 -6.55 12.41 19.06
N PHE A 221 -5.31 11.96 19.09
CA PHE A 221 -4.70 11.34 20.27
C PHE A 221 -4.15 12.42 21.21
N THR A 222 -4.76 12.54 22.38
CA THR A 222 -4.41 13.57 23.39
C THR A 222 -3.94 12.92 24.69
N PRO A 223 -3.02 13.50 25.49
CA PRO A 223 -2.32 14.76 25.27
C PRO A 223 -1.19 14.66 24.23
N PRO A 224 -0.71 15.81 23.65
CA PRO A 224 -1.28 17.14 23.78
C PRO A 224 -2.56 17.31 22.96
N THR A 225 -3.40 18.29 23.31
CA THR A 225 -4.61 18.64 22.57
C THR A 225 -4.35 19.84 21.66
N VAL A 226 -4.82 19.78 20.42
CA VAL A 226 -4.83 20.90 19.47
C VAL A 226 -6.20 21.59 19.54
N ASP A 227 -6.23 22.82 20.05
CA ASP A 227 -7.46 23.58 20.23
C ASP A 227 -7.32 24.97 19.58
N PRO A 228 -8.18 25.35 18.64
CA PRO A 228 -9.26 24.56 18.06
C PRO A 228 -8.75 23.38 17.20
N PRO A 229 -9.57 22.33 16.99
CA PRO A 229 -9.20 21.25 16.07
C PRO A 229 -9.03 21.81 14.64
N PRO A 230 -8.12 21.24 13.83
CA PRO A 230 -7.87 21.73 12.48
C PRO A 230 -9.12 21.63 11.60
N THR A 231 -9.24 22.56 10.67
CA THR A 231 -10.28 22.57 9.65
C THR A 231 -9.64 22.52 8.27
N TYR A 232 -10.27 21.79 7.34
CA TYR A 232 -9.82 21.70 5.95
C TYR A 232 -10.61 22.68 5.08
N PRO A 233 -9.95 23.64 4.42
CA PRO A 233 -10.63 24.56 3.50
C PRO A 233 -10.83 23.85 2.15
N PHE A 234 -12.02 23.26 1.93
CA PHE A 234 -12.31 22.62 0.65
C PHE A 234 -12.16 23.61 -0.50
N PRO A 235 -11.34 23.30 -1.52
CA PRO A 235 -11.32 24.07 -2.76
C PRO A 235 -12.69 24.09 -3.44
N ALA A 236 -12.96 25.10 -4.25
CA ALA A 236 -14.26 25.28 -4.89
C ALA A 236 -14.65 24.16 -5.88
N ASN A 237 -13.70 23.33 -6.25
CA ASN A 237 -13.91 22.18 -7.15
C ASN A 237 -14.05 20.83 -6.44
N LEU A 238 -14.07 20.82 -5.11
CA LEU A 238 -14.29 19.62 -4.28
C LEU A 238 -15.63 19.66 -3.55
#